data_6a906260ccf94ab2684772b6bbc7915c
#
_entry.id   6a906260ccf94ab2684772b6bbc7915c
#
_cell.length_a   1.000
_cell.length_b   1.000
_cell.length_c   1.000
_cell.angle_alpha   90.00
_cell.angle_beta   90.00
_cell.angle_gamma   90.00
#
_symmetry.space_group_name_H-M   'P 1'
#
loop_
_entity.id
_entity.type
_entity.pdbx_description
1 polymer ?
#
loop_
_entity_poly.entity_id
_entity_poly.type
_entity_poly.pdbx_seq_one_letter_code
_entity_poly.pdbx_strand_id
1 'polypeptide(L)'
;LTTTTEVENWPGDTEVQGPDLMLRMEAHAKAVGTEIIGDIIADLDLSKRPFTAIGDSGTTYTADAVILATGARAKWLGLETEEKFKGFGVSACATCDGFFYKGQEIVVIGGGNTAVEEALFLTNFASKVTLIHRRDELRAEKILIDRLMKNDKIEPLWFHELVEVTGTDMPLGVEGIKVKNTKTDEITEITCKGVFVAIGHSPANELVIDQLETHMGGYVVTKPDSTATSIPGLFAAGDLTDHLYRQAVT
;
A
#
# COMPACT_ATOMS: atom_id res chain seq x y z
N LEU A 1 1.80 9.13 -2.53
CA LEU A 1 2.85 9.77 -3.35
C LEU A 1 3.69 10.80 -2.58
N THR A 2 3.14 11.52 -1.62
CA THR A 2 3.89 12.53 -0.84
C THR A 2 5.09 11.96 -0.07
N THR A 3 5.13 10.65 0.16
CA THR A 3 6.21 9.93 0.85
C THR A 3 7.00 9.01 -0.09
N THR A 4 6.63 8.92 -1.37
CA THR A 4 7.29 8.09 -2.36
C THR A 4 8.51 8.83 -2.90
N THR A 5 9.68 8.18 -2.90
CA THR A 5 10.93 8.81 -3.39
C THR A 5 10.94 8.92 -4.90
N GLU A 6 10.76 7.84 -5.63
CA GLU A 6 10.87 7.79 -7.08
C GLU A 6 9.62 7.21 -7.73
N VAL A 7 9.11 7.88 -8.76
CA VAL A 7 7.98 7.45 -9.57
C VAL A 7 8.44 7.38 -11.03
N GLU A 8 8.57 6.17 -11.56
CA GLU A 8 9.06 5.90 -12.92
C GLU A 8 7.94 5.58 -13.91
N ASN A 9 6.73 5.39 -13.42
CA ASN A 9 5.58 4.98 -14.25
C ASN A 9 4.55 6.11 -14.46
N TRP A 10 4.92 7.37 -14.20
CA TRP A 10 4.08 8.51 -14.51
C TRP A 10 4.30 8.95 -15.98
N PRO A 11 3.23 8.97 -16.82
CA PRO A 11 3.37 9.32 -18.23
C PRO A 11 3.88 10.75 -18.41
N GLY A 12 4.94 10.91 -19.20
CA GLY A 12 5.56 12.21 -19.49
C GLY A 12 6.82 12.52 -18.68
N ASP A 13 7.11 11.74 -17.64
CA ASP A 13 8.37 11.81 -16.89
C ASP A 13 9.10 10.46 -16.98
N THR A 14 10.42 10.49 -17.17
CA THR A 14 11.24 9.27 -17.10
C THR A 14 11.46 8.84 -15.65
N GLU A 15 11.49 9.82 -14.74
CA GLU A 15 11.65 9.68 -13.31
C GLU A 15 11.21 11.01 -12.67
N VAL A 16 10.41 10.94 -11.61
CA VAL A 16 10.01 12.11 -10.83
C VAL A 16 9.90 11.77 -9.36
N GLN A 17 10.30 12.67 -8.47
CA GLN A 17 10.07 12.49 -7.04
C GLN A 17 8.57 12.63 -6.74
N GLY A 18 8.04 11.73 -5.90
CA GLY A 18 6.61 11.76 -5.54
C GLY A 18 6.13 13.12 -5.02
N PRO A 19 6.84 13.80 -4.08
CA PRO A 19 6.48 15.14 -3.64
C PRO A 19 6.44 16.17 -4.77
N ASP A 20 7.41 16.13 -5.70
CA ASP A 20 7.47 17.07 -6.84
C ASP A 20 6.31 16.85 -7.81
N LEU A 21 5.95 15.58 -8.05
CA LEU A 21 4.77 15.24 -8.84
C LEU A 21 3.50 15.80 -8.18
N MET A 22 3.35 15.67 -6.86
CA MET A 22 2.20 16.21 -6.13
C MET A 22 2.12 17.74 -6.21
N LEU A 23 3.25 18.44 -6.08
CA LEU A 23 3.29 19.90 -6.24
C LEU A 23 2.89 20.35 -7.65
N ARG A 24 3.31 19.61 -8.68
CA ARG A 24 2.91 19.89 -10.08
C ARG A 24 1.41 19.64 -10.30
N MET A 25 0.86 18.55 -9.75
CA MET A 25 -0.57 18.25 -9.83
C MET A 25 -1.39 19.31 -9.07
N GLU A 26 -0.95 19.73 -7.90
CA GLU A 26 -1.58 20.82 -7.13
C GLU A 26 -1.58 22.13 -7.91
N ALA A 27 -0.44 22.51 -8.48
CA ALA A 27 -0.31 23.73 -9.30
C ALA A 27 -1.23 23.67 -10.53
N HIS A 28 -1.34 22.52 -11.19
CA HIS A 28 -2.25 22.31 -12.31
C HIS A 28 -3.72 22.47 -11.91
N ALA A 29 -4.13 21.83 -10.81
CA ALA A 29 -5.49 21.95 -10.30
C ALA A 29 -5.86 23.43 -9.99
N LYS A 30 -4.96 24.16 -9.33
CA LYS A 30 -5.13 25.60 -9.05
C LYS A 30 -5.23 26.44 -10.31
N ALA A 31 -4.42 26.13 -11.34
CA ALA A 31 -4.42 26.86 -12.60
C ALA A 31 -5.74 26.76 -13.37
N VAL A 32 -6.51 25.68 -13.17
CA VAL A 32 -7.84 25.51 -13.76
C VAL A 32 -8.98 25.92 -12.79
N GLY A 33 -8.66 26.62 -11.71
CA GLY A 33 -9.63 27.23 -10.81
C GLY A 33 -10.05 26.39 -9.62
N THR A 34 -9.37 25.27 -9.34
CA THR A 34 -9.66 24.46 -8.14
C THR A 34 -9.16 25.16 -6.89
N GLU A 35 -10.01 25.29 -5.89
CA GLU A 35 -9.62 25.67 -4.54
C GLU A 35 -9.17 24.42 -3.76
N ILE A 36 -7.99 24.48 -3.15
CA ILE A 36 -7.46 23.39 -2.31
C ILE A 36 -7.45 23.86 -0.87
N ILE A 37 -8.21 23.17 -0.03
CA ILE A 37 -8.38 23.47 1.38
C ILE A 37 -7.66 22.39 2.19
N GLY A 38 -6.77 22.82 3.09
CA GLY A 38 -6.05 21.93 4.01
C GLY A 38 -6.91 21.60 5.22
N ASP A 39 -7.85 20.66 5.04
CA ASP A 39 -8.71 20.16 6.11
C ASP A 39 -8.86 18.64 5.98
N ILE A 40 -9.19 17.97 7.08
CA ILE A 40 -9.47 16.54 7.11
C ILE A 40 -10.96 16.35 7.31
N ILE A 41 -11.63 15.68 6.39
CA ILE A 41 -13.06 15.39 6.54
C ILE A 41 -13.25 14.28 7.57
N ALA A 42 -13.94 14.60 8.65
CA ALA A 42 -14.24 13.69 9.76
C ALA A 42 -15.60 13.00 9.61
N ASP A 43 -16.55 13.64 8.93
CA ASP A 43 -17.90 13.12 8.72
C ASP A 43 -18.45 13.51 7.34
N LEU A 44 -19.28 12.64 6.74
CA LEU A 44 -19.87 12.85 5.43
C LEU A 44 -21.31 12.32 5.40
N ASP A 45 -22.29 13.23 5.32
CA ASP A 45 -23.72 12.91 5.17
C ASP A 45 -24.11 12.89 3.68
N LEU A 46 -24.41 11.70 3.19
CA LEU A 46 -24.83 11.43 1.81
C LEU A 46 -26.35 11.20 1.68
N SER A 47 -27.09 11.34 2.77
CA SER A 47 -28.53 11.03 2.82
C SER A 47 -29.41 11.99 2.01
N LYS A 48 -28.94 13.22 1.79
CA LYS A 48 -29.66 14.27 1.05
C LYS A 48 -28.73 15.19 0.28
N ARG A 49 -29.27 15.94 -0.66
CA ARG A 49 -28.53 16.98 -1.39
C ARG A 49 -28.95 18.37 -0.94
N PRO A 50 -28.00 19.34 -0.91
CA PRO A 50 -26.59 19.15 -1.11
C PRO A 50 -25.99 18.20 -0.07
N PHE A 51 -24.99 17.40 -0.46
CA PHE A 51 -24.22 16.57 0.48
C PHE A 51 -23.48 17.46 1.46
N THR A 52 -23.29 16.97 2.68
CA THR A 52 -22.63 17.73 3.74
C THR A 52 -21.40 17.00 4.25
N ALA A 53 -20.26 17.68 4.26
CA ALA A 53 -19.02 17.18 4.86
C ALA A 53 -18.61 18.08 6.03
N ILE A 54 -18.11 17.49 7.10
CA ILE A 54 -17.62 18.20 8.29
C ILE A 54 -16.12 17.93 8.42
N GLY A 55 -15.34 19.00 8.41
CA GLY A 55 -13.90 18.95 8.63
C GLY A 55 -13.52 18.90 10.10
N ASP A 56 -12.33 18.41 10.42
CA ASP A 56 -11.74 18.44 11.76
C ASP A 56 -11.60 19.88 12.31
N SER A 57 -11.48 20.86 11.41
CA SER A 57 -11.53 22.28 11.74
C SER A 57 -12.89 22.74 12.31
N GLY A 58 -13.93 21.90 12.23
CA GLY A 58 -15.32 22.24 12.52
C GLY A 58 -16.03 22.96 11.37
N THR A 59 -15.36 23.15 10.22
CA THR A 59 -15.95 23.76 9.03
C THR A 59 -16.91 22.79 8.35
N THR A 60 -18.09 23.31 7.95
CA THR A 60 -19.06 22.54 7.18
C THR A 60 -18.97 22.91 5.71
N TYR A 61 -18.81 21.91 4.87
CA TYR A 61 -18.80 22.02 3.41
C TYR A 61 -20.04 21.41 2.83
N THR A 62 -20.60 22.02 1.78
CA THR A 62 -21.77 21.48 1.08
C THR A 62 -21.50 21.42 -0.42
N ALA A 63 -21.98 20.33 -1.07
CA ALA A 63 -21.79 20.13 -2.50
C ALA A 63 -22.94 19.32 -3.12
N ASP A 64 -23.31 19.66 -4.36
CA ASP A 64 -24.29 18.89 -5.14
C ASP A 64 -23.69 17.60 -5.73
N ALA A 65 -22.36 17.57 -5.89
CA ALA A 65 -21.61 16.40 -6.32
C ALA A 65 -20.34 16.26 -5.49
N VAL A 66 -19.94 15.01 -5.18
CA VAL A 66 -18.72 14.68 -4.41
C VAL A 66 -17.94 13.60 -5.16
N ILE A 67 -16.63 13.73 -5.18
CA ILE A 67 -15.68 12.69 -5.64
C ILE A 67 -14.89 12.21 -4.44
N LEU A 68 -15.01 10.91 -4.14
CA LEU A 68 -14.21 10.25 -3.11
C LEU A 68 -12.90 9.76 -3.73
N ALA A 69 -11.78 10.29 -3.28
CA ALA A 69 -10.44 9.92 -3.72
C ALA A 69 -9.50 9.72 -2.51
N THR A 70 -10.01 9.07 -1.47
CA THR A 70 -9.36 8.90 -0.16
C THR A 70 -8.22 7.87 -0.18
N GLY A 71 -8.10 7.12 -1.27
CA GLY A 71 -7.02 6.16 -1.48
C GLY A 71 -7.16 4.87 -0.67
N ALA A 72 -6.04 4.17 -0.50
CA ALA A 72 -5.91 2.98 0.32
C ALA A 72 -4.62 3.04 1.15
N ARG A 73 -4.58 2.27 2.23
CA ARG A 73 -3.44 2.18 3.13
C ARG A 73 -2.90 0.76 3.13
N ALA A 74 -1.58 0.60 3.12
CA ALA A 74 -0.96 -0.69 3.35
C ALA A 74 -1.34 -1.21 4.74
N LYS A 75 -1.59 -2.51 4.81
CA LYS A 75 -1.77 -3.19 6.09
C LYS A 75 -0.42 -3.48 6.70
N TRP A 76 -0.33 -3.28 8.01
CA TRP A 76 0.84 -3.52 8.81
C TRP A 76 0.58 -4.62 9.83
N LEU A 77 1.63 -5.23 10.36
CA LEU A 77 1.51 -6.26 11.40
C LEU A 77 1.24 -5.65 12.78
N GLY A 78 1.56 -4.37 12.97
CA GLY A 78 1.39 -3.64 14.22
C GLY A 78 2.49 -3.91 15.23
N LEU A 79 3.68 -4.32 14.79
CA LEU A 79 4.81 -4.51 15.67
C LEU A 79 5.51 -3.15 15.94
N GLU A 80 5.91 -2.90 17.18
CA GLU A 80 6.65 -1.69 17.55
C GLU A 80 7.95 -1.54 16.73
N THR A 81 8.64 -2.65 16.50
CA THR A 81 9.86 -2.67 15.69
C THR A 81 9.60 -2.45 14.20
N GLU A 82 8.47 -2.91 13.68
CA GLU A 82 8.02 -2.58 12.33
C GLU A 82 7.88 -1.06 12.19
N GLU A 83 7.16 -0.41 13.13
CA GLU A 83 6.94 1.04 13.13
C GLU A 83 8.26 1.82 13.24
N LYS A 84 9.16 1.38 14.10
CA LYS A 84 10.49 2.00 14.31
C LYS A 84 11.31 2.09 13.01
N PHE A 85 11.28 1.03 12.19
CA PHE A 85 12.11 0.93 11.01
C PHE A 85 11.38 1.27 9.70
N LYS A 86 10.14 1.78 9.73
CA LYS A 86 9.43 2.28 8.54
C LYS A 86 10.26 3.37 7.85
N GLY A 87 10.51 3.20 6.54
CA GLY A 87 11.37 4.08 5.75
C GLY A 87 12.88 3.94 6.03
N PHE A 88 13.27 3.10 6.98
CA PHE A 88 14.67 2.81 7.33
C PHE A 88 14.99 1.32 7.21
N GLY A 89 14.37 0.66 6.26
CA GLY A 89 14.54 -0.77 6.00
C GLY A 89 13.23 -1.56 6.03
N VAL A 90 12.14 -0.99 6.54
CA VAL A 90 10.79 -1.57 6.46
C VAL A 90 9.94 -0.78 5.48
N SER A 91 9.38 -1.46 4.49
CA SER A 91 8.52 -0.90 3.44
C SER A 91 7.27 -1.76 3.21
N ALA A 92 6.25 -1.19 2.57
CA ALA A 92 5.08 -1.89 2.04
C ALA A 92 4.86 -1.59 0.54
N CYS A 93 5.93 -1.17 -0.15
CA CYS A 93 5.89 -0.86 -1.58
C CYS A 93 7.19 -1.32 -2.26
N ALA A 94 7.16 -2.48 -2.90
CA ALA A 94 8.32 -3.02 -3.59
C ALA A 94 8.74 -2.15 -4.79
N THR A 95 7.78 -1.58 -5.52
CA THR A 95 8.05 -0.70 -6.67
C THR A 95 8.63 0.64 -6.26
N CYS A 96 8.35 1.11 -5.04
CA CYS A 96 8.88 2.37 -4.53
C CYS A 96 10.33 2.21 -4.03
N ASP A 97 10.59 1.14 -3.26
CA ASP A 97 11.80 1.05 -2.44
C ASP A 97 12.75 -0.08 -2.86
N GLY A 98 12.34 -0.94 -3.80
CA GLY A 98 13.12 -2.13 -4.18
C GLY A 98 14.52 -1.82 -4.69
N PHE A 99 14.69 -0.72 -5.40
CA PHE A 99 15.97 -0.28 -5.94
C PHE A 99 17.06 -0.06 -4.87
N PHE A 100 16.69 0.42 -3.68
CA PHE A 100 17.63 0.67 -2.59
C PHE A 100 18.30 -0.61 -2.06
N TYR A 101 17.76 -1.78 -2.37
CA TYR A 101 18.25 -3.09 -1.91
C TYR A 101 19.02 -3.86 -2.97
N LYS A 102 19.59 -3.17 -3.96
CA LYS A 102 20.38 -3.79 -5.03
C LYS A 102 21.55 -4.60 -4.47
N GLY A 103 21.58 -5.89 -4.81
CA GLY A 103 22.60 -6.83 -4.37
C GLY A 103 22.50 -7.25 -2.89
N GLN A 104 21.43 -6.89 -2.19
CA GLN A 104 21.23 -7.21 -0.78
C GLN A 104 20.22 -8.34 -0.58
N GLU A 105 20.28 -8.98 0.57
CA GLU A 105 19.29 -9.96 1.00
C GLU A 105 18.12 -9.22 1.69
N ILE A 106 16.90 -9.57 1.29
CA ILE A 106 15.67 -8.96 1.80
C ILE A 106 14.63 -10.03 2.12
N VAL A 107 13.62 -9.63 2.88
CA VAL A 107 12.48 -10.49 3.19
C VAL A 107 11.18 -9.85 2.73
N VAL A 108 10.23 -10.69 2.31
CA VAL A 108 8.84 -10.30 2.00
C VAL A 108 7.92 -11.07 2.93
N ILE A 109 7.01 -10.34 3.60
CA ILE A 109 6.05 -10.93 4.53
C ILE A 109 4.68 -10.98 3.86
N GLY A 110 4.15 -12.18 3.67
CA GLY A 110 2.83 -12.33 3.07
C GLY A 110 2.61 -13.67 2.39
N GLY A 111 1.56 -13.79 1.59
CA GLY A 111 1.25 -15.05 0.89
C GLY A 111 0.06 -14.95 -0.06
N GLY A 112 -0.43 -13.75 -0.33
CA GLY A 112 -1.40 -13.45 -1.39
C GLY A 112 -0.72 -12.96 -2.68
N ASN A 113 -1.50 -12.54 -3.68
CA ASN A 113 -1.00 -12.00 -4.94
C ASN A 113 0.05 -10.90 -4.72
N THR A 114 -0.27 -9.91 -3.90
CA THR A 114 0.65 -8.80 -3.59
C THR A 114 2.03 -9.30 -3.13
N ALA A 115 2.08 -10.25 -2.20
CA ALA A 115 3.35 -10.77 -1.69
C ALA A 115 4.17 -11.52 -2.76
N VAL A 116 3.48 -12.28 -3.61
CA VAL A 116 4.13 -13.03 -4.69
C VAL A 116 4.63 -12.10 -5.78
N GLU A 117 3.81 -11.12 -6.19
CA GLU A 117 4.17 -10.12 -7.19
C GLU A 117 5.34 -9.26 -6.72
N GLU A 118 5.30 -8.76 -5.47
CA GLU A 118 6.39 -7.98 -4.88
C GLU A 118 7.66 -8.80 -4.74
N ALA A 119 7.57 -10.05 -4.28
CA ALA A 119 8.75 -10.92 -4.19
C ALA A 119 9.39 -11.15 -5.57
N LEU A 120 8.60 -11.41 -6.61
CA LEU A 120 9.08 -11.55 -7.99
C LEU A 120 9.72 -10.25 -8.50
N PHE A 121 9.08 -9.12 -8.29
CA PHE A 121 9.60 -7.80 -8.70
C PHE A 121 10.95 -7.50 -8.03
N LEU A 122 11.05 -7.74 -6.74
CA LEU A 122 12.26 -7.48 -5.95
C LEU A 122 13.48 -8.32 -6.38
N THR A 123 13.29 -9.46 -7.08
CA THR A 123 14.41 -10.23 -7.63
C THR A 123 15.19 -9.50 -8.72
N ASN A 124 14.63 -8.42 -9.29
CA ASN A 124 15.36 -7.56 -10.23
C ASN A 124 16.50 -6.80 -9.55
N PHE A 125 16.39 -6.57 -8.25
CA PHE A 125 17.35 -5.80 -7.47
C PHE A 125 18.09 -6.65 -6.46
N ALA A 126 17.38 -7.38 -5.61
CA ALA A 126 17.94 -8.15 -4.52
C ALA A 126 18.81 -9.32 -5.00
N SER A 127 19.79 -9.69 -4.19
CA SER A 127 20.56 -10.93 -4.38
C SER A 127 19.76 -12.17 -3.96
N LYS A 128 18.93 -12.02 -2.91
CA LYS A 128 18.05 -13.07 -2.39
C LYS A 128 16.79 -12.45 -1.79
N VAL A 129 15.64 -13.10 -1.98
CA VAL A 129 14.35 -12.75 -1.39
C VAL A 129 13.85 -13.93 -0.58
N THR A 130 13.71 -13.78 0.74
CA THR A 130 13.05 -14.78 1.58
C THR A 130 11.59 -14.42 1.74
N LEU A 131 10.67 -15.25 1.22
CA LEU A 131 9.24 -15.05 1.37
C LEU A 131 8.73 -15.76 2.63
N ILE A 132 8.34 -14.99 3.63
CA ILE A 132 7.87 -15.51 4.92
C ILE A 132 6.36 -15.67 4.90
N HIS A 133 5.89 -16.88 5.10
CA HIS A 133 4.47 -17.19 5.15
C HIS A 133 4.10 -18.10 6.32
N ARG A 134 3.03 -17.73 7.02
CA ARG A 134 2.54 -18.45 8.23
C ARG A 134 1.89 -19.80 7.97
N ARG A 135 1.70 -20.18 6.71
CA ARG A 135 1.09 -21.46 6.28
C ARG A 135 2.06 -22.19 5.35
N ASP A 136 1.65 -23.34 4.86
CA ASP A 136 2.37 -24.18 3.87
C ASP A 136 1.93 -23.93 2.42
N GLU A 137 0.96 -23.05 2.21
CA GLU A 137 0.36 -22.80 0.91
C GLU A 137 0.08 -21.30 0.71
N LEU A 138 0.48 -20.79 -0.45
CA LEU A 138 0.18 -19.42 -0.88
C LEU A 138 -1.27 -19.32 -1.38
N ARG A 139 -1.87 -18.16 -1.20
CA ARG A 139 -3.21 -17.84 -1.71
C ARG A 139 -3.20 -17.01 -2.99
N ALA A 140 -2.05 -16.89 -3.61
CA ALA A 140 -1.89 -16.20 -4.87
C ALA A 140 -2.43 -17.04 -6.05
N GLU A 141 -2.57 -16.42 -7.20
CA GLU A 141 -2.91 -17.11 -8.43
C GLU A 141 -1.84 -18.15 -8.80
N LYS A 142 -2.29 -19.30 -9.29
CA LYS A 142 -1.41 -20.43 -9.59
C LYS A 142 -0.25 -20.05 -10.51
N ILE A 143 -0.50 -19.22 -11.52
CA ILE A 143 0.55 -18.77 -12.45
C ILE A 143 1.64 -17.95 -11.77
N LEU A 144 1.29 -17.16 -10.77
CA LEU A 144 2.23 -16.37 -9.96
C LEU A 144 3.04 -17.29 -9.04
N ILE A 145 2.37 -18.24 -8.39
CA ILE A 145 3.03 -19.26 -7.55
C ILE A 145 4.03 -20.06 -8.38
N ASP A 146 3.63 -20.54 -9.57
CA ASP A 146 4.51 -21.31 -10.46
C ASP A 146 5.75 -20.53 -10.92
N ARG A 147 5.62 -19.22 -11.11
CA ARG A 147 6.75 -18.31 -11.43
C ARG A 147 7.65 -18.12 -10.21
N LEU A 148 7.07 -17.89 -9.03
CA LEU A 148 7.83 -17.71 -7.80
C LEU A 148 8.65 -18.95 -7.48
N MET A 149 8.05 -20.12 -7.53
CA MET A 149 8.70 -21.40 -7.20
C MET A 149 9.82 -21.80 -8.18
N LYS A 150 9.86 -21.21 -9.38
CA LYS A 150 10.93 -21.39 -10.39
C LYS A 150 12.03 -20.35 -10.29
N ASN A 151 11.89 -19.35 -9.44
CA ASN A 151 12.87 -18.27 -9.34
C ASN A 151 13.94 -18.62 -8.31
N ASP A 152 15.16 -18.82 -8.77
CA ASP A 152 16.32 -19.25 -7.94
C ASP A 152 16.71 -18.23 -6.85
N LYS A 153 16.23 -16.99 -6.94
CA LYS A 153 16.49 -15.96 -5.93
C LYS A 153 15.46 -15.95 -4.81
N ILE A 154 14.31 -16.65 -4.95
CA ILE A 154 13.25 -16.66 -3.95
C ILE A 154 13.27 -17.95 -3.15
N GLU A 155 13.35 -17.80 -1.84
CA GLU A 155 13.27 -18.92 -0.90
C GLU A 155 12.02 -18.76 -0.01
N PRO A 156 10.96 -19.58 -0.19
CA PRO A 156 9.83 -19.58 0.70
C PRO A 156 10.17 -20.17 2.07
N LEU A 157 9.86 -19.43 3.14
CA LEU A 157 9.96 -19.88 4.52
C LEU A 157 8.56 -20.11 5.07
N TRP A 158 8.11 -21.37 5.08
CA TRP A 158 6.80 -21.80 5.48
C TRP A 158 6.64 -21.88 6.99
N PHE A 159 5.39 -21.71 7.46
CA PHE A 159 5.02 -21.80 8.88
C PHE A 159 5.75 -20.80 9.77
N HIS A 160 6.10 -19.63 9.24
CA HIS A 160 6.75 -18.60 10.02
C HIS A 160 5.98 -17.27 9.95
N GLU A 161 6.02 -16.55 11.05
CA GLU A 161 5.50 -15.19 11.18
C GLU A 161 6.58 -14.27 11.73
N LEU A 162 6.58 -13.01 11.27
CA LEU A 162 7.48 -11.98 11.79
C LEU A 162 7.06 -11.61 13.21
N VAL A 163 8.01 -11.60 14.14
CA VAL A 163 7.77 -11.18 15.52
C VAL A 163 8.59 -9.95 15.93
N GLU A 164 9.70 -9.70 15.28
CA GLU A 164 10.56 -8.54 15.55
C GLU A 164 11.39 -8.19 14.31
N VAL A 165 11.54 -6.89 14.07
CA VAL A 165 12.56 -6.36 13.15
C VAL A 165 13.73 -5.90 13.98
N THR A 166 14.95 -6.31 13.62
CA THR A 166 16.19 -5.98 14.33
C THR A 166 17.07 -5.07 13.48
N GLY A 167 17.87 -4.23 14.11
CA GLY A 167 18.75 -3.31 13.41
C GLY A 167 19.48 -2.36 14.33
N THR A 168 20.13 -1.36 13.73
CA THR A 168 20.91 -0.34 14.43
C THR A 168 20.13 0.96 14.61
N ASP A 169 20.51 1.74 15.63
CA ASP A 169 19.94 3.06 15.90
C ASP A 169 20.76 4.19 15.25
N MET A 170 22.05 3.96 15.00
CA MET A 170 22.94 4.97 14.42
C MET A 170 23.95 4.33 13.44
N PRO A 171 23.78 4.47 12.12
CA PRO A 171 22.56 5.00 11.47
C PRO A 171 21.37 4.07 11.69
N LEU A 172 20.16 4.64 11.73
CA LEU A 172 18.95 3.83 11.83
C LEU A 172 18.80 2.96 10.58
N GLY A 173 18.62 1.65 10.77
CA GLY A 173 18.49 0.73 9.65
C GLY A 173 18.32 -0.72 10.07
N VAL A 174 17.67 -1.50 9.20
CA VAL A 174 17.41 -2.93 9.40
C VAL A 174 18.69 -3.73 9.19
N GLU A 175 18.95 -4.71 10.07
CA GLU A 175 20.02 -5.71 9.95
C GLU A 175 19.50 -7.14 9.93
N GLY A 176 18.25 -7.34 10.35
CA GLY A 176 17.65 -8.65 10.39
C GLY A 176 16.24 -8.64 10.94
N ILE A 177 15.72 -9.83 11.12
CA ILE A 177 14.42 -10.08 11.72
C ILE A 177 14.45 -11.29 12.64
N LYS A 178 13.50 -11.38 13.57
CA LYS A 178 13.15 -12.63 14.26
C LYS A 178 11.81 -13.13 13.73
N VAL A 179 11.80 -14.40 13.39
CA VAL A 179 10.59 -15.10 12.94
C VAL A 179 10.28 -16.24 13.90
N LYS A 180 8.98 -16.44 14.13
CA LYS A 180 8.49 -17.53 14.97
C LYS A 180 7.85 -18.61 14.10
N ASN A 181 8.26 -19.85 14.30
CA ASN A 181 7.59 -20.99 13.67
C ASN A 181 6.21 -21.20 14.30
N THR A 182 5.15 -21.18 13.47
CA THR A 182 3.76 -21.25 13.93
C THR A 182 3.33 -22.64 14.42
N LYS A 183 4.18 -23.66 14.24
CA LYS A 183 3.93 -25.05 14.70
C LYS A 183 4.73 -25.41 15.95
N THR A 184 5.95 -24.89 16.08
CA THR A 184 6.86 -25.27 17.16
C THR A 184 7.10 -24.16 18.18
N ASP A 185 6.64 -22.92 17.87
CA ASP A 185 6.92 -21.69 18.63
C ASP A 185 8.42 -21.33 18.71
N GLU A 186 9.28 -22.03 17.97
CA GLU A 186 10.71 -21.74 17.90
C GLU A 186 10.95 -20.40 17.22
N ILE A 187 11.85 -19.59 17.78
CA ILE A 187 12.25 -18.31 17.21
C ILE A 187 13.61 -18.47 16.53
N THR A 188 13.68 -18.01 15.26
CA THR A 188 14.89 -18.02 14.46
C THR A 188 15.21 -16.60 14.02
N GLU A 189 16.50 -16.25 13.97
CA GLU A 189 16.98 -14.99 13.42
C GLU A 189 17.38 -15.13 11.96
N ILE A 190 17.01 -14.14 11.13
CA ILE A 190 17.34 -14.07 9.72
C ILE A 190 17.99 -12.70 9.46
N THR A 191 19.21 -12.71 8.92
CA THR A 191 19.89 -11.50 8.49
C THR A 191 19.26 -10.99 7.19
N CYS A 192 18.92 -9.71 7.12
CA CYS A 192 18.43 -9.05 5.92
C CYS A 192 18.61 -7.53 6.04
N LYS A 193 18.58 -6.83 4.91
CA LYS A 193 18.71 -5.36 4.88
C LYS A 193 17.39 -4.65 4.60
N GLY A 194 16.38 -5.38 4.17
CA GLY A 194 15.04 -4.85 3.89
C GLY A 194 13.94 -5.83 4.23
N VAL A 195 12.84 -5.29 4.73
CA VAL A 195 11.61 -6.03 5.10
C VAL A 195 10.45 -5.41 4.33
N PHE A 196 9.83 -6.17 3.45
CA PHE A 196 8.66 -5.74 2.69
C PHE A 196 7.41 -6.40 3.25
N VAL A 197 6.52 -5.58 3.81
CA VAL A 197 5.27 -6.06 4.43
C VAL A 197 4.16 -6.06 3.38
N ALA A 198 3.91 -7.23 2.79
CA ALA A 198 3.00 -7.42 1.66
C ALA A 198 1.75 -8.24 2.06
N ILE A 199 1.08 -7.83 3.14
CA ILE A 199 -0.13 -8.50 3.67
C ILE A 199 -1.45 -7.91 3.14
N GLY A 200 -1.35 -7.06 2.11
CA GLY A 200 -2.46 -6.42 1.43
C GLY A 200 -2.69 -4.98 1.86
N HIS A 201 -3.76 -4.40 1.32
CA HIS A 201 -4.16 -3.02 1.54
C HIS A 201 -5.58 -2.96 2.11
N SER A 202 -5.94 -1.80 2.67
CA SER A 202 -7.29 -1.48 3.10
C SER A 202 -7.67 -0.15 2.46
N PRO A 203 -8.80 -0.08 1.72
CA PRO A 203 -9.28 1.19 1.22
C PRO A 203 -9.63 2.12 2.38
N ALA A 204 -9.37 3.43 2.21
CA ALA A 204 -9.72 4.44 3.20
C ALA A 204 -11.19 4.84 3.01
N ASN A 205 -12.10 3.97 3.43
CA ASN A 205 -13.54 4.06 3.21
C ASN A 205 -14.33 4.39 4.49
N GLU A 206 -13.67 4.73 5.58
CA GLU A 206 -14.26 4.95 6.91
C GLU A 206 -15.45 5.93 6.88
N LEU A 207 -15.37 6.95 6.02
CA LEU A 207 -16.44 7.96 5.87
C LEU A 207 -17.72 7.42 5.21
N VAL A 208 -17.64 6.30 4.50
CA VAL A 208 -18.72 5.85 3.60
C VAL A 208 -19.08 4.37 3.71
N ILE A 209 -18.41 3.61 4.59
CA ILE A 209 -18.56 2.16 4.69
C ILE A 209 -20.02 1.73 4.98
N ASP A 210 -20.75 2.53 5.75
CA ASP A 210 -22.14 2.24 6.11
C ASP A 210 -23.15 2.88 5.12
N GLN A 211 -22.67 3.64 4.13
CA GLN A 211 -23.50 4.39 3.20
C GLN A 211 -23.38 3.91 1.75
N LEU A 212 -22.31 3.19 1.40
CA LEU A 212 -22.02 2.74 0.04
C LEU A 212 -21.85 1.23 -0.04
N GLU A 213 -22.17 0.71 -1.22
CA GLU A 213 -21.86 -0.67 -1.57
C GLU A 213 -20.34 -0.84 -1.69
N THR A 214 -19.82 -1.89 -1.04
CA THR A 214 -18.40 -2.25 -1.08
C THR A 214 -18.22 -3.73 -1.44
N HIS A 215 -17.08 -4.08 -2.01
CA HIS A 215 -16.72 -5.46 -2.30
C HIS A 215 -15.26 -5.76 -1.92
N MET A 216 -14.87 -7.03 -1.92
CA MET A 216 -13.48 -7.52 -1.83
C MET A 216 -12.62 -6.82 -0.76
N GLY A 217 -13.12 -6.74 0.48
CA GLY A 217 -12.35 -6.16 1.60
C GLY A 217 -12.56 -4.67 1.79
N GLY A 218 -13.68 -4.14 1.28
CA GLY A 218 -14.14 -2.79 1.58
C GLY A 218 -13.91 -1.75 0.46
N TYR A 219 -13.48 -2.18 -0.72
CA TYR A 219 -13.35 -1.27 -1.88
C TYR A 219 -14.73 -0.81 -2.35
N VAL A 220 -14.84 0.49 -2.63
CA VAL A 220 -16.12 1.09 -3.09
C VAL A 220 -16.46 0.60 -4.49
N VAL A 221 -17.72 0.17 -4.67
CA VAL A 221 -18.23 -0.29 -5.97
C VAL A 221 -18.58 0.92 -6.83
N THR A 222 -18.06 0.94 -8.04
CA THR A 222 -18.45 1.87 -9.09
C THR A 222 -19.12 1.13 -10.25
N LYS A 223 -19.88 1.85 -11.07
CA LYS A 223 -20.43 1.27 -12.29
C LYS A 223 -19.30 0.88 -13.24
N PRO A 224 -19.45 -0.16 -14.05
CA PRO A 224 -18.46 -0.51 -15.07
C PRO A 224 -18.11 0.70 -15.96
N ASP A 225 -16.83 0.87 -16.25
CA ASP A 225 -16.26 1.95 -17.07
C ASP A 225 -16.64 3.37 -16.60
N SER A 226 -16.89 3.54 -15.31
CA SER A 226 -17.35 4.80 -14.73
C SER A 226 -16.85 4.97 -13.30
N THR A 227 -16.74 6.22 -12.84
CA THR A 227 -16.50 6.58 -11.44
C THR A 227 -17.80 6.72 -10.62
N ALA A 228 -18.99 6.56 -11.26
CA ALA A 228 -20.28 6.73 -10.60
C ALA A 228 -20.55 5.59 -9.61
N THR A 229 -20.94 5.93 -8.40
CA THR A 229 -21.37 4.99 -7.35
C THR A 229 -22.87 4.66 -7.45
N SER A 230 -23.40 3.93 -6.47
CA SER A 230 -24.84 3.69 -6.33
C SER A 230 -25.63 4.95 -5.95
N ILE A 231 -24.99 5.96 -5.37
CA ILE A 231 -25.63 7.24 -4.99
C ILE A 231 -25.47 8.26 -6.12
N PRO A 232 -26.55 8.77 -6.73
CA PRO A 232 -26.45 9.79 -7.78
C PRO A 232 -25.76 11.06 -7.29
N GLY A 233 -24.75 11.54 -8.03
CA GLY A 233 -23.91 12.69 -7.66
C GLY A 233 -22.72 12.36 -6.79
N LEU A 234 -22.58 11.11 -6.37
CA LEU A 234 -21.40 10.62 -5.68
C LEU A 234 -20.56 9.78 -6.61
N PHE A 235 -19.28 10.09 -6.69
CA PHE A 235 -18.29 9.42 -7.51
C PHE A 235 -17.14 8.91 -6.64
N ALA A 236 -16.45 7.86 -7.08
CA ALA A 236 -15.25 7.35 -6.41
C ALA A 236 -14.18 7.01 -7.44
N ALA A 237 -12.91 7.26 -7.09
CA ALA A 237 -11.77 7.03 -7.98
C ALA A 237 -10.49 6.68 -7.23
N GLY A 238 -9.51 6.11 -7.96
CA GLY A 238 -8.19 5.73 -7.44
C GLY A 238 -8.24 4.50 -6.54
N ASP A 239 -7.28 4.41 -5.63
CA ASP A 239 -7.07 3.23 -4.76
C ASP A 239 -8.26 2.92 -3.83
N LEU A 240 -9.20 3.83 -3.66
CA LEU A 240 -10.46 3.55 -2.95
C LEU A 240 -11.33 2.52 -3.70
N THR A 241 -11.19 2.45 -5.02
CA THR A 241 -11.93 1.55 -5.93
C THR A 241 -11.05 0.50 -6.59
N ASP A 242 -9.75 0.83 -6.79
CA ASP A 242 -8.79 -0.06 -7.43
C ASP A 242 -8.13 -0.99 -6.41
N HIS A 243 -8.49 -2.26 -6.46
CA HIS A 243 -7.88 -3.32 -5.65
C HIS A 243 -6.73 -4.05 -6.37
N LEU A 244 -6.44 -3.72 -7.64
CA LEU A 244 -5.47 -4.42 -8.47
C LEU A 244 -4.13 -3.68 -8.56
N TYR A 245 -4.12 -2.48 -9.08
CA TYR A 245 -2.87 -1.80 -9.48
C TYR A 245 -2.33 -0.88 -8.40
N ARG A 246 -3.14 -0.01 -7.84
CA ARG A 246 -2.76 0.95 -6.79
C ARG A 246 -1.50 1.75 -7.15
N GLN A 247 -1.51 2.31 -8.35
CA GLN A 247 -0.40 3.08 -8.89
C GLN A 247 -0.83 4.54 -9.14
N ALA A 248 0.16 5.45 -9.19
CA ALA A 248 -0.09 6.87 -9.43
C ALA A 248 -0.84 7.15 -10.74
N VAL A 249 -0.70 6.27 -11.71
CA VAL A 249 -1.23 6.41 -13.07
C VAL A 249 -2.61 5.75 -13.27
N THR A 250 -3.11 5.00 -12.28
CA THR A 250 -4.39 4.26 -12.40
C THR A 250 -5.53 4.81 -11.58
#